data_dcb66911d1d75b5863780caf4a65c4d9
#
_entry.id   dcb66911d1d75b5863780caf4a65c4d9
#
_cell.length_a   1.000
_cell.length_b   1.000
_cell.length_c   1.000
_cell.angle_alpha   90.00
_cell.angle_beta   90.00
_cell.angle_gamma   90.00
#
_symmetry.space_group_name_H-M   'P 1'
#
loop_
_entity.id
_entity.type
_entity.pdbx_description
1 polymer ?
#
loop_
_entity_poly.entity_id
_entity_poly.type
_entity_poly.pdbx_seq_one_letter_code
_entity_poly.pdbx_strand_id
1 'polypeptide(L)'
;MKNEISAFEKIYEVVRQIPKGKVATYGQVAALAGNRRWSRVVGYALHVNPDTENIPCFRVVNRYGEVSKAFAFGGENQQIRLLEQEGVKLVDGHVDLKKYQWERVTIEYLGR
;
A
#
# COMPACT_ATOMS: atom_id res chain seq x y z
N MET A 1 -30.71 -7.75 2.49
CA MET A 1 -29.77 -6.74 2.22
C MET A 1 -28.39 -7.11 2.70
N LYS A 2 -27.46 -6.69 2.01
CA LYS A 2 -26.11 -7.06 2.33
C LYS A 2 -25.50 -6.10 3.30
N ASN A 3 -24.82 -6.64 4.25
CA ASN A 3 -24.01 -5.83 5.15
C ASN A 3 -22.55 -6.00 4.87
N GLU A 4 -22.27 -6.45 3.66
CA GLU A 4 -20.89 -6.71 3.27
C GLU A 4 -20.14 -5.41 3.07
N ILE A 5 -18.96 -5.38 3.61
CA ILE A 5 -18.06 -4.27 3.39
C ILE A 5 -17.46 -4.43 2.00
N SER A 6 -17.47 -3.36 1.21
CA SER A 6 -16.95 -3.41 -0.15
C SER A 6 -15.45 -3.73 -0.15
N ALA A 7 -14.96 -4.20 -1.31
CA ALA A 7 -13.54 -4.47 -1.45
C ALA A 7 -12.71 -3.22 -1.16
N PHE A 8 -13.15 -2.07 -1.66
CA PHE A 8 -12.42 -0.83 -1.44
C PHE A 8 -12.32 -0.49 0.05
N GLU A 9 -13.43 -0.66 0.78
CA GLU A 9 -13.43 -0.37 2.21
C GLU A 9 -12.50 -1.29 2.98
N LYS A 10 -12.46 -2.56 2.60
CA LYS A 10 -11.54 -3.50 3.23
C LYS A 10 -10.09 -3.12 2.95
N ILE A 11 -9.81 -2.68 1.74
CA ILE A 11 -8.47 -2.24 1.35
C ILE A 11 -8.08 -1.00 2.14
N TYR A 12 -8.97 -0.01 2.22
CA TYR A 12 -8.67 1.22 2.96
C TYR A 12 -8.42 0.93 4.43
N GLU A 13 -9.16 -0.01 5.00
CA GLU A 13 -8.95 -0.37 6.40
C GLU A 13 -7.55 -0.93 6.62
N VAL A 14 -7.06 -1.73 5.70
CA VAL A 14 -5.70 -2.27 5.79
C VAL A 14 -4.66 -1.15 5.64
N VAL A 15 -4.85 -0.28 4.64
CA VAL A 15 -3.88 0.77 4.35
C VAL A 15 -3.77 1.75 5.52
N ARG A 16 -4.88 2.03 6.21
CA ARG A 16 -4.86 2.89 7.39
C ARG A 16 -3.90 2.38 8.46
N GLN A 17 -3.69 1.07 8.51
CA GLN A 17 -2.88 0.46 9.55
C GLN A 17 -1.39 0.43 9.25
N ILE A 18 -0.99 0.74 8.01
CA ILE A 18 0.43 0.74 7.66
C ILE A 18 1.12 1.84 8.46
N PRO A 19 2.09 1.49 9.31
CA PRO A 19 2.69 2.51 10.17
C PRO A 19 3.58 3.48 9.41
N LYS A 20 3.73 4.65 9.98
CA LYS A 20 4.65 5.65 9.47
C LYS A 20 6.06 5.06 9.42
N GLY A 21 6.74 5.27 8.31
CA GLY A 21 8.09 4.75 8.14
C GLY A 21 8.17 3.34 7.59
N LYS A 22 7.00 2.76 7.27
CA LYS A 22 6.93 1.43 6.68
C LYS A 22 6.16 1.47 5.38
N VAL A 23 6.36 0.45 4.55
CA VAL A 23 5.61 0.31 3.31
C VAL A 23 4.99 -1.08 3.24
N ALA A 24 3.95 -1.23 2.44
CA ALA A 24 3.36 -2.52 2.13
C ALA A 24 3.33 -2.67 0.62
N THR A 25 3.29 -3.91 0.15
CA THR A 25 3.13 -4.16 -1.28
C THR A 25 1.65 -4.30 -1.62
N TYR A 26 1.33 -4.11 -2.90
CA TYR A 26 -0.06 -4.31 -3.35
C TYR A 26 -0.57 -5.70 -2.98
N GLY A 27 0.28 -6.72 -3.15
CA GLY A 27 -0.11 -8.08 -2.81
C GLY A 27 -0.33 -8.29 -1.32
N GLN A 28 0.51 -7.66 -0.50
CA GLN A 28 0.35 -7.73 0.94
C GLN A 28 -0.98 -7.10 1.38
N VAL A 29 -1.28 -5.92 0.85
CA VAL A 29 -2.54 -5.25 1.18
C VAL A 29 -3.72 -6.11 0.73
N ALA A 30 -3.64 -6.67 -0.47
CA ALA A 30 -4.70 -7.53 -0.99
C ALA A 30 -4.95 -8.72 -0.07
N ALA A 31 -3.88 -9.40 0.34
CA ALA A 31 -3.99 -10.57 1.22
C ALA A 31 -4.61 -10.19 2.56
N LEU A 32 -4.17 -9.09 3.15
CA LEU A 32 -4.70 -8.64 4.43
C LEU A 32 -6.16 -8.20 4.32
N ALA A 33 -6.55 -7.69 3.15
CA ALA A 33 -7.95 -7.30 2.91
C ALA A 33 -8.85 -8.51 2.66
N GLY A 34 -8.28 -9.70 2.54
CA GLY A 34 -9.05 -10.92 2.44
C GLY A 34 -8.99 -11.65 1.11
N ASN A 35 -8.26 -11.11 0.12
CA ASN A 35 -8.18 -11.78 -1.18
C ASN A 35 -6.88 -11.39 -1.87
N ARG A 36 -5.93 -12.30 -1.86
CA ARG A 36 -4.62 -12.03 -2.43
C ARG A 36 -4.64 -11.79 -3.94
N ARG A 37 -5.76 -12.05 -4.59
CA ARG A 37 -5.91 -11.77 -6.02
C ARG A 37 -6.29 -10.32 -6.30
N TRP A 38 -6.48 -9.55 -5.26
CA TRP A 38 -6.96 -8.16 -5.38
C TRP A 38 -5.86 -7.13 -5.61
N SER A 39 -4.66 -7.53 -6.02
CA SER A 39 -3.58 -6.54 -6.19
C SER A 39 -3.99 -5.40 -7.12
N ARG A 40 -4.66 -5.74 -8.24
CA ARG A 40 -5.13 -4.72 -9.17
C ARG A 40 -6.24 -3.86 -8.57
N VAL A 41 -7.13 -4.50 -7.80
CA VAL A 41 -8.20 -3.77 -7.12
C VAL A 41 -7.61 -2.80 -6.11
N VAL A 42 -6.54 -3.20 -5.42
CA VAL A 42 -5.82 -2.30 -4.51
C VAL A 42 -5.35 -1.06 -5.27
N GLY A 43 -4.77 -1.26 -6.45
CA GLY A 43 -4.32 -0.14 -7.26
C GLY A 43 -5.44 0.83 -7.59
N TYR A 44 -6.59 0.32 -8.00
CA TYR A 44 -7.74 1.17 -8.29
C TYR A 44 -8.23 1.91 -7.04
N ALA A 45 -8.33 1.20 -5.92
CA ALA A 45 -8.82 1.79 -4.68
C ALA A 45 -7.92 2.95 -4.25
N LEU A 46 -6.61 2.77 -4.37
CA LEU A 46 -5.67 3.82 -3.97
C LEU A 46 -5.70 5.00 -4.94
N HIS A 47 -5.95 4.73 -6.22
CA HIS A 47 -6.02 5.80 -7.21
C HIS A 47 -7.16 6.76 -6.92
N VAL A 48 -8.28 6.25 -6.41
CA VAL A 48 -9.46 7.06 -6.09
C VAL A 48 -9.61 7.32 -4.59
N ASN A 49 -8.51 7.23 -3.86
CA ASN A 49 -8.50 7.38 -2.41
C ASN A 49 -9.30 8.62 -1.98
N PRO A 50 -10.36 8.43 -1.18
CA PRO A 50 -11.23 9.56 -0.79
C PRO A 50 -10.73 10.35 0.40
N ASP A 51 -9.66 9.91 1.05
CA ASP A 51 -9.22 10.52 2.31
C ASP A 51 -7.71 10.34 2.46
N THR A 52 -6.96 11.17 1.75
CA THR A 52 -5.50 11.04 1.72
C THR A 52 -4.85 11.36 3.07
N GLU A 53 -5.57 12.04 3.97
CA GLU A 53 -5.02 12.33 5.29
C GLU A 53 -4.97 11.09 6.17
N ASN A 54 -5.99 10.24 6.07
CA ASN A 54 -6.10 9.09 6.96
C ASN A 54 -5.81 7.77 6.29
N ILE A 55 -5.81 7.73 4.97
CA ILE A 55 -5.49 6.54 4.21
C ILE A 55 -4.17 6.80 3.47
N PRO A 56 -3.04 6.42 4.07
CA PRO A 56 -1.71 6.78 3.53
C PRO A 56 -1.35 5.93 2.32
N CYS A 57 -2.00 6.19 1.20
CA CYS A 57 -1.82 5.40 -0.01
C CYS A 57 -0.39 5.43 -0.52
N PHE A 58 0.38 6.47 -0.18
CA PHE A 58 1.77 6.55 -0.61
C PHE A 58 2.66 5.50 0.04
N ARG A 59 2.17 4.81 1.09
CA ARG A 59 2.93 3.74 1.75
C ARG A 59 2.77 2.40 1.06
N VAL A 60 2.16 2.37 -0.14
CA VAL A 60 1.99 1.12 -0.88
C VAL A 60 2.86 1.18 -2.13
N VAL A 61 3.67 0.14 -2.32
CA VAL A 61 4.61 0.04 -3.43
C VAL A 61 4.41 -1.32 -4.10
N ASN A 62 5.06 -1.53 -5.23
CA ASN A 62 4.93 -2.83 -5.90
C ASN A 62 5.86 -3.86 -5.24
N ARG A 63 5.83 -5.09 -5.74
CA ARG A 63 6.58 -6.19 -5.13
C ARG A 63 8.09 -6.01 -5.21
N TYR A 64 8.55 -5.06 -6.01
CA TYR A 64 9.97 -4.74 -6.12
C TYR A 64 10.35 -3.54 -5.28
N GLY A 65 9.39 -2.95 -4.56
CA GLY A 65 9.62 -1.75 -3.79
C GLY A 65 9.52 -0.47 -4.59
N GLU A 66 9.03 -0.55 -5.82
CA GLU A 66 8.98 0.63 -6.70
C GLU A 66 7.73 1.46 -6.41
N VAL A 67 7.91 2.78 -6.47
CA VAL A 67 6.78 3.71 -6.38
C VAL A 67 6.01 3.72 -7.68
N SER A 68 4.76 4.19 -7.62
CA SER A 68 3.89 4.23 -8.79
C SER A 68 4.21 5.44 -9.65
N LYS A 69 4.48 5.22 -10.93
CA LYS A 69 4.67 6.31 -11.87
C LYS A 69 3.38 7.09 -12.10
N ALA A 70 2.26 6.47 -11.81
CA ALA A 70 0.95 7.08 -11.97
C ALA A 70 0.32 7.44 -10.62
N PHE A 71 1.15 7.74 -9.61
CA PHE A 71 0.64 8.13 -8.31
C PHE A 71 -0.34 9.29 -8.46
N ALA A 72 -1.60 9.07 -8.07
CA ALA A 72 -2.69 9.98 -8.39
C ALA A 72 -2.59 11.32 -7.68
N PHE A 73 -1.77 11.42 -6.65
CA PHE A 73 -1.72 12.60 -5.79
C PHE A 73 -0.38 13.31 -5.91
N GLY A 74 0.09 13.50 -7.13
CA GLY A 74 1.28 14.29 -7.39
C GLY A 74 2.39 13.57 -8.15
N GLY A 75 2.14 12.34 -8.62
CA GLY A 75 3.11 11.60 -9.39
C GLY A 75 4.17 10.92 -8.52
N GLU A 76 5.09 10.21 -9.18
CA GLU A 76 6.08 9.42 -8.45
C GLU A 76 7.00 10.28 -7.59
N ASN A 77 7.32 11.49 -8.04
CA ASN A 77 8.20 12.35 -7.24
C ASN A 77 7.54 12.75 -5.92
N GLN A 78 6.24 12.95 -5.94
CA GLN A 78 5.53 13.29 -4.71
C GLN A 78 5.47 12.09 -3.78
N GLN A 79 5.25 10.91 -4.33
CA GLN A 79 5.24 9.69 -3.51
C GLN A 79 6.60 9.50 -2.83
N ILE A 80 7.68 9.69 -3.58
CA ILE A 80 9.03 9.57 -3.02
C ILE A 80 9.23 10.57 -1.90
N ARG A 81 8.83 11.82 -2.13
CA ARG A 81 8.98 12.87 -1.11
C ARG A 81 8.25 12.52 0.17
N LEU A 82 7.01 12.04 0.05
CA LEU A 82 6.23 11.68 1.22
C LEU A 82 6.88 10.53 2.00
N LEU A 83 7.40 9.54 1.29
CA LEU A 83 8.08 8.43 1.94
C LEU A 83 9.37 8.90 2.62
N GLU A 84 10.14 9.76 1.95
CA GLU A 84 11.38 10.25 2.53
C GLU A 84 11.13 11.10 3.77
N GLN A 85 10.04 11.83 3.79
CA GLN A 85 9.66 12.60 4.98
C GLN A 85 9.41 11.70 6.18
N GLU A 86 9.09 10.45 5.95
CA GLU A 86 8.87 9.49 7.02
C GLU A 86 10.12 8.67 7.34
N GLY A 87 11.24 9.00 6.70
CA GLY A 87 12.47 8.29 6.95
C GLY A 87 12.69 7.07 6.09
N VAL A 88 11.83 6.84 5.11
CA VAL A 88 12.00 5.72 4.17
C VAL A 88 12.95 6.17 3.07
N LYS A 89 14.12 5.52 3.00
CA LYS A 89 15.12 5.89 2.02
C LYS A 89 14.88 5.11 0.73
N LEU A 90 14.94 5.82 -0.39
CA LEU A 90 14.78 5.20 -1.70
C LEU A 90 16.05 5.36 -2.52
N VAL A 91 16.33 4.38 -3.36
CA VAL A 91 17.42 4.42 -4.31
C VAL A 91 16.83 4.13 -5.68
N ASP A 92 16.93 5.09 -6.59
CA ASP A 92 16.38 4.98 -7.95
C ASP A 92 14.89 4.61 -7.92
N GLY A 93 14.13 5.23 -7.00
CA GLY A 93 12.69 4.99 -6.90
C GLY A 93 12.32 3.66 -6.26
N HIS A 94 13.28 2.98 -5.65
CA HIS A 94 13.05 1.68 -5.00
C HIS A 94 13.22 1.77 -3.50
N VAL A 95 12.31 1.17 -2.78
CA VAL A 95 12.39 0.99 -1.33
C VAL A 95 13.01 -0.38 -1.06
N ASP A 96 13.94 -0.44 -0.11
CA ASP A 96 14.48 -1.72 0.34
C ASP A 96 13.44 -2.42 1.20
N LEU A 97 12.76 -3.39 0.62
CA LEU A 97 11.67 -4.09 1.31
C LEU A 97 12.16 -4.87 2.52
N LYS A 98 13.41 -5.34 2.50
CA LYS A 98 13.94 -6.05 3.66
C LYS A 98 14.01 -5.15 4.87
N LYS A 99 14.19 -3.85 4.66
CA LYS A 99 14.34 -2.90 5.74
C LYS A 99 13.01 -2.23 6.11
N TYR A 100 12.18 -1.92 5.12
CA TYR A 100 11.04 -1.04 5.35
C TYR A 100 9.68 -1.70 5.21
N GLN A 101 9.60 -2.95 4.75
CA GLN A 101 8.30 -3.56 4.57
C GLN A 101 7.62 -3.81 5.90
N TRP A 102 6.34 -3.43 5.98
CA TRP A 102 5.49 -3.70 7.12
C TRP A 102 5.41 -5.22 7.30
N GLU A 103 5.60 -5.67 8.53
CA GLU A 103 5.76 -7.10 8.77
C GLU A 103 4.45 -7.85 8.96
N ARG A 104 3.33 -7.14 8.91
CA ARG A 104 2.05 -7.80 9.10
C ARG A 104 1.65 -8.58 7.87
N VAL A 105 1.36 -9.87 8.04
CA VAL A 105 0.95 -10.76 6.95
C VAL A 105 -0.12 -11.69 7.47
N THR A 106 -0.86 -12.32 6.56
CA THR A 106 -1.84 -13.33 6.93
C THR A 106 -1.17 -14.70 6.97
N ILE A 107 -1.83 -15.65 7.63
CA ILE A 107 -1.36 -17.02 7.63
C ILE A 107 -1.29 -17.56 6.20
N GLU A 108 -2.28 -17.21 5.39
CA GLU A 108 -2.29 -17.64 3.99
C GLU A 108 -1.07 -17.11 3.23
N TYR A 109 -0.73 -15.87 3.48
CA TYR A 109 0.42 -15.26 2.83
C TYR A 109 1.71 -15.98 3.23
N LEU A 110 1.85 -16.28 4.52
CA LEU A 110 3.02 -16.98 5.03
C LEU A 110 3.10 -18.40 4.53
N GLY A 111 1.98 -19.02 4.26
CA GLY A 111 1.93 -20.40 3.82
C GLY A 111 2.33 -20.62 2.38
N ARG A 112 2.82 -19.61 1.68
CA ARG A 112 3.19 -19.72 0.26
C ARG A 112 4.68 -19.65 0.06
#